data_cd9daa310507ce51e97af6d3fb983f2e
#
_entry.id   cd9daa310507ce51e97af6d3fb983f2e
#
_cell.length_a   1.000
_cell.length_b   1.000
_cell.length_c   1.000
_cell.angle_alpha   90.00
_cell.angle_beta   90.00
_cell.angle_gamma   90.00
#
_symmetry.space_group_name_H-M   'P 1'
#
loop_
_entity.id
_entity.type
_entity.pdbx_description
1 polymer ?
#
loop_
_entity_poly.entity_id
_entity_poly.type
_entity_poly.pdbx_seq_one_letter_code
_entity_poly.pdbx_strand_id
1 'polypeptide(L)'
;YSQQCGIAMNYCLVAPGNVVFIDADATSAATSKLYQGGGTSYAAPLVSGAAAVVWSAFPYFSNDQVRQAILAGARDLGAAGVDPVFGWGLLDVTKAANGPSNFAWGDFSVSFSGHSVWRNPIIGSGGLVKGGSGTLTLAEAGNFTGATRVDAGGLDVRKGLRSNLGIANGATVWASGAFGGNVNNDGRFFNGASVPATIAGNFIQSSTGNLGI
;
A
#
# COMPACT_ATOMS: atom_id res chain seq x y z
N TYR A 1 -18.72 18.31 -16.04
CA TYR A 1 -17.62 19.22 -16.41
C TYR A 1 -16.33 18.81 -15.76
N SER A 2 -15.78 17.65 -16.10
CA SER A 2 -14.44 17.29 -15.64
C SER A 2 -13.51 17.23 -16.85
N GLN A 3 -12.30 17.73 -16.69
CA GLN A 3 -11.22 17.48 -17.63
C GLN A 3 -10.83 16.02 -17.51
N GLN A 4 -10.48 15.38 -18.63
CA GLN A 4 -9.83 14.08 -18.63
C GLN A 4 -8.41 14.18 -18.07
N CYS A 5 -7.88 13.10 -17.54
CA CYS A 5 -6.51 13.06 -16.99
C CYS A 5 -5.43 13.36 -18.05
N GLY A 6 -5.65 12.96 -19.31
CA GLY A 6 -4.76 13.26 -20.43
C GLY A 6 -3.32 12.80 -20.17
N ILE A 7 -2.38 13.66 -20.46
CA ILE A 7 -0.93 13.39 -20.25
C ILE A 7 -0.56 13.22 -18.77
N ALA A 8 -1.40 13.70 -17.84
CA ALA A 8 -1.18 13.55 -16.39
C ALA A 8 -1.73 12.23 -15.81
N MET A 9 -2.18 11.30 -16.63
CA MET A 9 -2.87 10.08 -16.21
C MET A 9 -2.13 9.30 -15.10
N ASN A 10 -0.80 9.29 -15.11
CA ASN A 10 0.00 8.59 -14.10
C ASN A 10 -0.05 9.22 -12.69
N TYR A 11 -0.58 10.45 -12.58
CA TYR A 11 -0.71 11.21 -11.33
C TYR A 11 -2.14 11.67 -11.07
N CYS A 12 -3.10 11.09 -11.77
CA CYS A 12 -4.49 11.50 -11.80
C CYS A 12 -5.39 10.35 -11.36
N LEU A 13 -6.45 10.70 -10.65
CA LEU A 13 -7.60 9.84 -10.37
C LEU A 13 -8.88 10.69 -10.38
N VAL A 14 -10.02 10.04 -10.36
CA VAL A 14 -11.30 10.70 -10.22
C VAL A 14 -11.92 10.42 -8.85
N ALA A 15 -12.72 11.38 -8.37
CA ALA A 15 -13.49 11.25 -7.15
C ALA A 15 -14.92 11.79 -7.37
N PRO A 16 -15.91 11.41 -6.52
CA PRO A 16 -17.28 11.92 -6.66
C PRO A 16 -17.30 13.45 -6.66
N GLY A 17 -17.86 14.03 -7.71
CA GLY A 17 -17.99 15.47 -7.86
C GLY A 17 -19.37 16.01 -7.52
N ASN A 18 -20.35 15.16 -7.18
CA ASN A 18 -21.68 15.54 -6.73
C ASN A 18 -21.79 15.32 -5.22
N VAL A 19 -22.11 16.39 -4.50
CA VAL A 19 -22.22 16.38 -3.04
C VAL A 19 -23.50 17.07 -2.59
N VAL A 20 -24.00 16.67 -1.44
CA VAL A 20 -25.06 17.34 -0.71
C VAL A 20 -24.41 18.08 0.45
N PHE A 21 -24.70 19.34 0.62
CA PHE A 21 -24.16 20.17 1.70
C PHE A 21 -25.23 21.03 2.32
N ILE A 22 -24.99 21.49 3.54
CA ILE A 22 -25.85 22.42 4.27
C ILE A 22 -25.50 23.84 3.85
N ASP A 23 -26.52 24.69 3.80
CA ASP A 23 -26.36 26.14 3.60
C ASP A 23 -25.38 26.72 4.64
N ALA A 24 -24.28 27.29 4.16
CA ALA A 24 -23.26 27.90 5.02
C ALA A 24 -23.81 29.10 5.82
N ASP A 25 -24.87 29.75 5.31
CA ASP A 25 -25.49 30.90 5.93
C ASP A 25 -26.61 30.54 6.91
N ALA A 26 -26.87 29.23 7.12
CA ALA A 26 -27.90 28.77 8.04
C ALA A 26 -27.51 29.08 9.49
N THR A 27 -28.32 29.92 10.14
CA THR A 27 -28.11 30.33 11.54
C THR A 27 -28.72 29.36 12.57
N SER A 28 -29.52 28.43 12.11
CA SER A 28 -30.16 27.41 12.96
C SER A 28 -30.50 26.16 12.17
N ALA A 29 -30.69 25.03 12.86
CA ALA A 29 -31.17 23.77 12.25
C ALA A 29 -32.52 23.91 11.55
N ALA A 30 -33.39 24.80 12.07
CA ALA A 30 -34.72 25.06 11.50
C ALA A 30 -34.68 25.84 10.18
N THR A 31 -33.60 26.58 9.92
CA THR A 31 -33.40 27.38 8.69
C THR A 31 -32.44 26.70 7.72
N SER A 32 -31.82 25.60 8.14
CA SER A 32 -30.86 24.83 7.31
C SER A 32 -31.56 24.22 6.10
N LYS A 33 -31.01 24.46 4.92
CA LYS A 33 -31.43 23.83 3.67
C LYS A 33 -30.31 22.93 3.15
N LEU A 34 -30.70 21.81 2.56
CA LEU A 34 -29.76 20.95 1.83
C LEU A 34 -29.66 21.44 0.38
N TYR A 35 -28.46 21.63 -0.07
CA TYR A 35 -28.13 21.95 -1.45
C TYR A 35 -27.37 20.80 -2.07
N GLN A 36 -27.61 20.59 -3.36
CA GLN A 36 -26.80 19.69 -4.17
C GLN A 36 -25.91 20.53 -5.09
N GLY A 37 -24.62 20.27 -5.03
CA GLY A 37 -23.63 20.89 -5.91
C GLY A 37 -22.80 19.86 -6.63
N GLY A 38 -22.23 20.27 -7.77
CA GLY A 38 -21.39 19.40 -8.58
C GLY A 38 -20.21 20.15 -9.15
N GLY A 39 -19.08 19.43 -9.28
CA GLY A 39 -17.85 19.95 -9.88
C GLY A 39 -16.59 19.33 -9.27
N THR A 40 -15.47 19.52 -9.97
CA THR A 40 -14.16 19.05 -9.52
C THR A 40 -13.70 19.68 -8.20
N SER A 41 -14.20 20.88 -7.89
CA SER A 41 -13.97 21.58 -6.60
C SER A 41 -14.52 20.82 -5.40
N TYR A 42 -15.49 19.92 -5.59
CA TYR A 42 -16.02 19.04 -4.55
C TYR A 42 -15.28 17.68 -4.52
N ALA A 43 -14.75 17.25 -5.65
CA ALA A 43 -13.95 16.01 -5.72
C ALA A 43 -12.58 16.19 -5.03
N ALA A 44 -11.93 17.33 -5.20
CA ALA A 44 -10.60 17.57 -4.64
C ALA A 44 -10.51 17.42 -3.10
N PRO A 45 -11.41 17.99 -2.28
CA PRO A 45 -11.39 17.82 -0.83
C PRO A 45 -11.65 16.37 -0.40
N LEU A 46 -12.35 15.55 -1.18
CA LEU A 46 -12.49 14.11 -0.88
C LEU A 46 -11.17 13.39 -1.01
N VAL A 47 -10.36 13.73 -2.01
CA VAL A 47 -9.00 13.18 -2.16
C VAL A 47 -8.10 13.66 -1.02
N SER A 48 -8.21 14.93 -0.62
CA SER A 48 -7.47 15.48 0.54
C SER A 48 -7.88 14.79 1.84
N GLY A 49 -9.17 14.53 2.03
CA GLY A 49 -9.68 13.73 3.17
C GLY A 49 -9.16 12.30 3.15
N ALA A 50 -9.11 11.66 1.99
CA ALA A 50 -8.51 10.34 1.82
C ALA A 50 -7.02 10.32 2.20
N ALA A 51 -6.27 11.37 1.83
CA ALA A 51 -4.87 11.50 2.23
C ALA A 51 -4.71 11.59 3.75
N ALA A 52 -5.56 12.33 4.44
CA ALA A 52 -5.58 12.40 5.89
C ALA A 52 -5.89 11.03 6.54
N VAL A 53 -6.84 10.28 6.00
CA VAL A 53 -7.19 8.93 6.47
C VAL A 53 -6.01 7.97 6.29
N VAL A 54 -5.36 7.94 5.12
CA VAL A 54 -4.19 7.09 4.86
C VAL A 54 -3.04 7.48 5.80
N TRP A 55 -2.77 8.76 5.98
CA TRP A 55 -1.71 9.23 6.87
C TRP A 55 -1.98 8.93 8.33
N SER A 56 -3.24 8.97 8.75
CA SER A 56 -3.65 8.54 10.09
C SER A 56 -3.43 7.04 10.30
N ALA A 57 -3.71 6.22 9.27
CA ALA A 57 -3.49 4.78 9.34
C ALA A 57 -1.98 4.40 9.31
N PHE A 58 -1.18 5.18 8.59
CA PHE A 58 0.25 4.96 8.39
C PHE A 58 1.05 6.25 8.63
N PRO A 59 1.21 6.69 9.88
CA PRO A 59 1.88 7.97 10.19
C PRO A 59 3.34 8.05 9.74
N TYR A 60 3.96 6.91 9.46
CA TYR A 60 5.33 6.79 8.97
C TYR A 60 5.46 6.91 7.44
N PHE A 61 4.34 7.02 6.70
CA PHE A 61 4.40 7.24 5.27
C PHE A 61 4.83 8.67 4.97
N SER A 62 5.69 8.82 3.97
CA SER A 62 5.96 10.12 3.36
C SER A 62 4.74 10.61 2.56
N ASN A 63 4.71 11.89 2.20
CA ASN A 63 3.66 12.44 1.33
C ASN A 63 3.57 11.69 -0.01
N ASP A 64 4.70 11.27 -0.56
CA ASP A 64 4.76 10.48 -1.78
C ASP A 64 4.15 9.07 -1.60
N GLN A 65 4.42 8.41 -0.48
CA GLN A 65 3.85 7.11 -0.16
C GLN A 65 2.34 7.16 0.06
N VAL A 66 1.83 8.25 0.68
CA VAL A 66 0.39 8.50 0.79
C VAL A 66 -0.23 8.66 -0.60
N ARG A 67 0.40 9.45 -1.48
CA ARG A 67 -0.04 9.60 -2.87
C ARG A 67 -0.06 8.26 -3.60
N GLN A 68 1.00 7.46 -3.48
CA GLN A 68 1.08 6.14 -4.09
C GLN A 68 -0.03 5.21 -3.60
N ALA A 69 -0.30 5.17 -2.29
CA ALA A 69 -1.37 4.35 -1.72
C ALA A 69 -2.75 4.74 -2.25
N ILE A 70 -3.01 6.05 -2.42
CA ILE A 70 -4.28 6.57 -2.95
C ILE A 70 -4.43 6.23 -4.44
N LEU A 71 -3.42 6.51 -5.25
CA LEU A 71 -3.47 6.26 -6.69
C LEU A 71 -3.60 4.76 -6.97
N ALA A 72 -2.69 3.96 -6.41
CA ALA A 72 -2.70 2.50 -6.61
C ALA A 72 -3.93 1.82 -5.98
N GLY A 73 -4.52 2.42 -4.95
CA GLY A 73 -5.75 1.96 -4.32
C GLY A 73 -7.01 2.24 -5.14
N ALA A 74 -6.98 3.12 -6.13
CA ALA A 74 -8.16 3.50 -6.91
C ALA A 74 -8.80 2.29 -7.60
N ARG A 75 -10.12 2.35 -7.77
CA ARG A 75 -10.88 1.36 -8.54
C ARG A 75 -10.80 1.71 -10.02
N ASP A 76 -10.22 0.83 -10.80
CA ASP A 76 -10.07 0.98 -12.24
C ASP A 76 -11.41 1.30 -12.94
N LEU A 77 -11.38 2.26 -13.85
CA LEU A 77 -12.50 2.70 -14.68
C LEU A 77 -12.03 2.88 -16.10
N GLY A 78 -12.92 2.56 -17.05
CA GLY A 78 -12.65 2.76 -18.48
C GLY A 78 -11.82 1.63 -19.08
N ALA A 79 -10.72 1.98 -19.75
CA ALA A 79 -9.78 1.00 -20.25
C ALA A 79 -9.00 0.37 -19.09
N ALA A 80 -8.66 -0.91 -19.20
CA ALA A 80 -7.96 -1.61 -18.12
C ALA A 80 -6.60 -0.97 -17.80
N GLY A 81 -6.38 -0.66 -16.53
CA GLY A 81 -5.18 -0.01 -16.03
C GLY A 81 -5.27 1.52 -16.07
N VAL A 82 -4.12 2.18 -16.06
CA VAL A 82 -4.05 3.65 -16.09
C VAL A 82 -4.36 4.16 -17.49
N ASP A 83 -5.38 5.00 -17.62
CA ASP A 83 -5.85 5.51 -18.90
C ASP A 83 -5.98 7.05 -18.94
N PRO A 84 -6.01 7.69 -20.13
CA PRO A 84 -6.03 9.14 -20.25
C PRO A 84 -7.38 9.78 -19.84
N VAL A 85 -8.44 9.01 -19.64
CA VAL A 85 -9.75 9.53 -19.24
C VAL A 85 -9.86 9.61 -17.73
N PHE A 86 -9.59 8.49 -17.04
CA PHE A 86 -9.82 8.33 -15.60
C PHE A 86 -8.53 8.22 -14.77
N GLY A 87 -7.34 8.22 -15.40
CA GLY A 87 -6.07 8.03 -14.73
C GLY A 87 -6.01 6.66 -14.06
N TRP A 88 -5.80 6.62 -12.75
CA TRP A 88 -5.82 5.40 -11.93
C TRP A 88 -7.23 4.89 -11.60
N GLY A 89 -8.28 5.66 -11.96
CA GLY A 89 -9.67 5.31 -11.72
C GLY A 89 -10.32 6.07 -10.57
N LEU A 90 -11.35 5.51 -9.96
CA LEU A 90 -12.15 6.13 -8.91
C LEU A 90 -11.49 5.94 -7.55
N LEU A 91 -11.38 7.02 -6.78
CA LEU A 91 -10.93 7.02 -5.39
C LEU A 91 -11.62 5.92 -4.57
N ASP A 92 -10.81 5.05 -3.96
CA ASP A 92 -11.25 4.06 -2.98
C ASP A 92 -10.48 4.27 -1.67
N VAL A 93 -11.10 5.00 -0.74
CA VAL A 93 -10.49 5.35 0.54
C VAL A 93 -10.21 4.10 1.39
N THR A 94 -11.12 3.12 1.34
CA THR A 94 -10.98 1.88 2.12
C THR A 94 -9.76 1.09 1.66
N LYS A 95 -9.60 0.93 0.35
CA LYS A 95 -8.43 0.22 -0.20
C LYS A 95 -7.14 0.99 0.07
N ALA A 96 -7.13 2.30 -0.09
CA ALA A 96 -5.96 3.14 0.20
C ALA A 96 -5.56 3.05 1.69
N ALA A 97 -6.53 3.06 2.62
CA ALA A 97 -6.29 2.94 4.06
C ALA A 97 -5.88 1.52 4.51
N ASN A 98 -5.94 0.53 3.64
CA ASN A 98 -5.43 -0.83 3.88
C ASN A 98 -3.95 -1.01 3.49
N GLY A 99 -3.28 0.05 3.07
CA GLY A 99 -1.87 0.06 2.68
C GLY A 99 -1.65 0.08 1.16
N PRO A 100 -0.41 0.04 0.71
CA PRO A 100 -0.10 0.04 -0.71
C PRO A 100 -0.63 -1.21 -1.40
N SER A 101 -1.02 -1.09 -2.67
CA SER A 101 -1.47 -2.22 -3.50
C SER A 101 -0.66 -2.39 -4.78
N ASN A 102 0.20 -1.40 -5.13
CA ASN A 102 1.07 -1.48 -6.30
C ASN A 102 2.35 -0.66 -6.08
N PHE A 103 3.49 -1.28 -6.28
CA PHE A 103 4.80 -0.62 -6.28
C PHE A 103 5.17 -0.19 -7.71
N ALA A 104 4.40 0.73 -8.28
CA ALA A 104 4.54 1.19 -9.66
C ALA A 104 5.66 2.21 -9.85
N TRP A 105 6.11 2.87 -8.78
CA TRP A 105 7.08 3.97 -8.84
C TRP A 105 8.46 3.62 -8.28
N GLY A 106 8.80 2.33 -8.25
CA GLY A 106 10.05 1.83 -7.68
C GLY A 106 9.87 1.23 -6.29
N ASP A 107 10.97 1.11 -5.54
CA ASP A 107 10.95 0.47 -4.24
C ASP A 107 10.18 1.27 -3.20
N PHE A 108 9.33 0.60 -2.45
CA PHE A 108 8.56 1.17 -1.35
C PHE A 108 9.31 0.95 -0.04
N SER A 109 9.95 2.02 0.47
CA SER A 109 10.84 1.96 1.63
C SER A 109 10.13 2.50 2.87
N VAL A 110 10.04 1.69 3.94
CA VAL A 110 9.44 2.11 5.21
C VAL A 110 10.35 1.84 6.40
N SER A 111 10.33 2.76 7.36
CA SER A 111 11.06 2.64 8.61
C SER A 111 10.20 3.18 9.76
N PHE A 112 9.90 2.32 10.73
CA PHE A 112 9.04 2.67 11.85
C PHE A 112 9.30 1.78 13.07
N SER A 113 8.74 2.16 14.21
CA SER A 113 8.67 1.35 15.44
C SER A 113 7.23 0.86 15.67
N GLY A 114 7.06 -0.19 16.49
CA GLY A 114 5.75 -0.76 16.79
C GLY A 114 5.30 -1.76 15.72
N HIS A 115 4.00 -1.84 15.48
CA HIS A 115 3.42 -2.84 14.58
C HIS A 115 2.50 -2.17 13.54
N SER A 116 2.62 -2.61 12.29
CA SER A 116 1.76 -2.16 11.19
C SER A 116 1.31 -3.33 10.32
N VAL A 117 0.11 -3.24 9.76
CA VAL A 117 -0.48 -4.29 8.94
C VAL A 117 -0.92 -3.71 7.59
N TRP A 118 -0.40 -4.24 6.51
CA TRP A 118 -0.90 -3.98 5.16
C TRP A 118 -1.81 -5.12 4.73
N ARG A 119 -3.03 -4.75 4.30
CA ARG A 119 -4.11 -5.71 4.02
C ARG A 119 -4.45 -5.85 2.54
N ASN A 120 -3.76 -5.12 1.67
CA ASN A 120 -3.92 -5.29 0.22
C ASN A 120 -2.95 -6.34 -0.33
N PRO A 121 -3.36 -7.13 -1.33
CA PRO A 121 -2.38 -7.79 -2.19
C PRO A 121 -1.59 -6.73 -2.93
N ILE A 122 -0.27 -6.92 -3.03
CA ILE A 122 0.64 -5.93 -3.60
C ILE A 122 1.22 -6.47 -4.90
N ILE A 123 1.10 -5.69 -5.97
CA ILE A 123 1.68 -5.97 -7.29
C ILE A 123 2.73 -4.90 -7.65
N GLY A 124 3.30 -4.99 -8.83
CA GLY A 124 4.19 -3.97 -9.41
C GLY A 124 5.61 -4.47 -9.67
N SER A 125 6.43 -3.57 -10.20
CA SER A 125 7.83 -3.84 -10.53
C SER A 125 8.81 -3.40 -9.43
N GLY A 126 8.41 -2.49 -8.54
CA GLY A 126 9.20 -2.08 -7.39
C GLY A 126 9.28 -3.16 -6.31
N GLY A 127 10.19 -2.98 -5.37
CA GLY A 127 10.44 -3.85 -4.23
C GLY A 127 9.95 -3.28 -2.90
N LEU A 128 10.21 -4.00 -1.82
CA LEU A 128 9.93 -3.56 -0.45
C LEU A 128 11.24 -3.43 0.33
N VAL A 129 11.47 -2.29 0.93
CA VAL A 129 12.57 -2.09 1.88
C VAL A 129 12.00 -1.79 3.26
N LYS A 130 12.19 -2.73 4.21
CA LYS A 130 11.70 -2.62 5.58
C LYS A 130 12.84 -2.32 6.54
N GLY A 131 12.86 -1.09 7.06
CA GLY A 131 13.76 -0.62 8.10
C GLY A 131 13.04 -0.33 9.43
N GLY A 132 13.82 0.15 10.44
CA GLY A 132 13.32 0.46 11.79
C GLY A 132 13.01 -0.77 12.62
N SER A 133 12.81 -0.58 13.92
CA SER A 133 12.63 -1.67 14.90
C SER A 133 11.25 -2.34 14.88
N GLY A 134 10.29 -1.75 14.17
CA GLY A 134 8.91 -2.25 14.12
C GLY A 134 8.73 -3.51 13.29
N THR A 135 7.56 -4.12 13.39
CA THR A 135 7.15 -5.29 12.60
C THR A 135 6.07 -4.89 11.60
N LEU A 136 6.32 -5.16 10.33
CA LEU A 136 5.33 -5.04 9.26
C LEU A 136 4.70 -6.41 9.00
N THR A 137 3.38 -6.49 9.00
CA THR A 137 2.64 -7.66 8.54
C THR A 137 2.09 -7.43 7.14
N LEU A 138 2.43 -8.30 6.20
CA LEU A 138 1.76 -8.43 4.91
C LEU A 138 0.66 -9.49 5.06
N ALA A 139 -0.59 -9.02 5.19
CA ALA A 139 -1.73 -9.91 5.40
C ALA A 139 -2.16 -10.65 4.13
N GLU A 140 -1.82 -10.11 2.96
CA GLU A 140 -2.10 -10.64 1.63
C GLU A 140 -0.80 -10.92 0.86
N ALA A 141 -0.91 -11.59 -0.28
CA ALA A 141 0.24 -12.00 -1.08
C ALA A 141 1.02 -10.80 -1.66
N GLY A 142 2.34 -10.86 -1.57
CA GLY A 142 3.25 -9.96 -2.25
C GLY A 142 3.60 -10.46 -3.64
N ASN A 143 2.84 -10.01 -4.65
CA ASN A 143 2.99 -10.43 -6.06
C ASN A 143 3.87 -9.48 -6.88
N PHE A 144 4.54 -8.53 -6.25
CA PHE A 144 5.49 -7.61 -6.87
C PHE A 144 6.81 -8.33 -7.23
N THR A 145 7.54 -7.81 -8.22
CA THR A 145 8.73 -8.47 -8.79
C THR A 145 10.06 -7.88 -8.32
N GLY A 146 10.07 -6.65 -7.82
CA GLY A 146 11.24 -6.06 -7.21
C GLY A 146 11.60 -6.75 -5.89
N ALA A 147 12.86 -6.70 -5.47
CA ALA A 147 13.34 -7.44 -4.31
C ALA A 147 12.70 -6.96 -3.00
N THR A 148 12.49 -7.88 -2.06
CA THR A 148 12.16 -7.57 -0.67
C THR A 148 13.44 -7.58 0.16
N ARG A 149 13.70 -6.50 0.90
CA ARG A 149 14.79 -6.39 1.87
C ARG A 149 14.24 -6.05 3.25
N VAL A 150 14.66 -6.82 4.24
CA VAL A 150 14.40 -6.55 5.65
C VAL A 150 15.72 -6.13 6.29
N ASP A 151 15.93 -4.82 6.37
CA ASP A 151 17.17 -4.25 6.88
C ASP A 151 17.19 -4.21 8.40
N ALA A 152 16.01 -4.11 9.06
CA ALA A 152 15.88 -4.13 10.51
C ALA A 152 14.44 -4.47 10.96
N GLY A 153 14.29 -4.88 12.22
CA GLY A 153 13.00 -5.22 12.83
C GLY A 153 12.40 -6.49 12.25
N GLY A 154 11.10 -6.48 12.00
CA GLY A 154 10.36 -7.67 11.60
C GLY A 154 9.55 -7.52 10.31
N LEU A 155 9.40 -8.61 9.57
CA LEU A 155 8.44 -8.77 8.49
C LEU A 155 7.67 -10.07 8.70
N ASP A 156 6.34 -9.97 8.86
CA ASP A 156 5.43 -11.11 8.95
C ASP A 156 4.70 -11.26 7.60
N VAL A 157 5.03 -12.33 6.86
CA VAL A 157 4.46 -12.64 5.55
C VAL A 157 3.46 -13.78 5.70
N ARG A 158 2.18 -13.50 5.47
CA ARG A 158 1.11 -14.47 5.72
C ARG A 158 0.68 -15.31 4.52
N LYS A 159 0.87 -14.80 3.30
CA LYS A 159 0.42 -15.49 2.07
C LYS A 159 1.49 -15.58 0.98
N GLY A 160 2.77 -15.46 1.37
CA GLY A 160 3.90 -15.60 0.47
C GLY A 160 4.35 -14.33 -0.24
N LEU A 161 5.50 -14.46 -0.89
CA LEU A 161 6.15 -13.41 -1.70
C LEU A 161 6.59 -13.99 -3.03
N ARG A 162 6.35 -13.26 -4.13
CA ARG A 162 6.89 -13.62 -5.44
C ARG A 162 8.35 -13.22 -5.61
N SER A 163 8.76 -12.17 -4.94
CA SER A 163 10.08 -11.54 -5.05
C SER A 163 11.18 -12.33 -4.35
N ASN A 164 12.45 -12.01 -4.68
CA ASN A 164 13.58 -12.41 -3.84
C ASN A 164 13.48 -11.74 -2.48
N LEU A 165 13.94 -12.42 -1.43
CA LEU A 165 13.95 -11.94 -0.05
C LEU A 165 15.37 -11.90 0.50
N GLY A 166 15.81 -10.74 0.97
CA GLY A 166 17.02 -10.55 1.74
C GLY A 166 16.70 -10.19 3.18
N ILE A 167 17.33 -10.85 4.13
CA ILE A 167 17.14 -10.63 5.57
C ILE A 167 18.48 -10.25 6.17
N ALA A 168 18.64 -9.01 6.59
CA ALA A 168 19.87 -8.53 7.19
C ALA A 168 20.08 -9.09 8.59
N ASN A 169 21.34 -9.12 9.03
CA ASN A 169 21.70 -9.52 10.38
C ASN A 169 20.92 -8.69 11.43
N GLY A 170 20.30 -9.37 12.39
CA GLY A 170 19.43 -8.76 13.41
C GLY A 170 17.97 -8.57 12.99
N ALA A 171 17.65 -8.66 11.71
CA ALA A 171 16.27 -8.65 11.23
C ALA A 171 15.60 -10.03 11.37
N THR A 172 14.26 -10.03 11.39
CA THR A 172 13.46 -11.25 11.56
C THR A 172 12.35 -11.32 10.53
N VAL A 173 12.17 -12.48 9.91
CA VAL A 173 11.03 -12.77 9.02
C VAL A 173 10.24 -13.97 9.54
N TRP A 174 8.94 -13.82 9.67
CA TRP A 174 7.98 -14.90 9.85
C TRP A 174 7.33 -15.18 8.52
N ALA A 175 7.51 -16.39 8.01
CA ALA A 175 7.20 -16.74 6.62
C ALA A 175 6.10 -17.79 6.54
N SER A 176 5.03 -17.46 5.83
CA SER A 176 3.96 -18.40 5.51
C SER A 176 3.61 -18.33 4.03
N GLY A 177 3.27 -19.45 3.42
CA GLY A 177 2.88 -19.54 2.02
C GLY A 177 4.06 -19.66 1.05
N ALA A 178 3.82 -19.39 -0.24
CA ALA A 178 4.80 -19.61 -1.29
C ALA A 178 5.76 -18.42 -1.48
N PHE A 179 7.06 -18.69 -1.45
CA PHE A 179 8.13 -17.77 -1.81
C PHE A 179 8.67 -18.17 -3.18
N GLY A 180 8.39 -17.33 -4.19
CA GLY A 180 8.72 -17.60 -5.60
C GLY A 180 10.19 -17.33 -5.95
N GLY A 181 10.86 -16.48 -5.18
CA GLY A 181 12.25 -16.07 -5.40
C GLY A 181 13.25 -16.78 -4.48
N ASN A 182 14.50 -16.33 -4.53
CA ASN A 182 15.56 -16.76 -3.63
C ASN A 182 15.39 -16.10 -2.24
N VAL A 183 15.82 -16.80 -1.20
CA VAL A 183 15.90 -16.28 0.18
C VAL A 183 17.36 -16.24 0.61
N ASN A 184 17.89 -15.04 0.90
CA ASN A 184 19.21 -14.82 1.48
C ASN A 184 19.01 -14.45 2.95
N ASN A 185 19.43 -15.33 3.87
CA ASN A 185 19.20 -15.19 5.31
C ASN A 185 20.50 -14.92 6.08
N ASP A 186 20.75 -13.67 6.43
CA ASP A 186 21.80 -13.26 7.38
C ASP A 186 21.21 -12.99 8.79
N GLY A 187 19.88 -12.93 8.92
CA GLY A 187 19.12 -12.67 10.13
C GLY A 187 18.39 -13.91 10.66
N ARG A 188 17.11 -13.79 10.91
CA ARG A 188 16.25 -14.86 11.43
C ARG A 188 15.10 -15.13 10.47
N PHE A 189 14.96 -16.37 10.03
CA PHE A 189 13.83 -16.83 9.24
C PHE A 189 13.07 -17.90 10.03
N PHE A 190 11.81 -17.59 10.38
CA PHE A 190 10.92 -18.51 11.09
C PHE A 190 9.85 -19.02 10.13
N ASN A 191 9.66 -20.33 10.11
CA ASN A 191 8.58 -20.95 9.37
C ASN A 191 7.23 -20.70 10.06
N GLY A 192 6.19 -20.42 9.29
CA GLY A 192 4.86 -20.19 9.82
C GLY A 192 4.24 -21.44 10.43
N ALA A 193 3.72 -21.33 11.65
CA ALA A 193 3.19 -22.48 12.39
C ALA A 193 1.93 -23.10 11.76
N SER A 194 1.08 -22.28 11.12
CA SER A 194 -0.21 -22.75 10.56
C SER A 194 -0.14 -23.06 9.07
N VAL A 195 0.66 -22.32 8.33
CA VAL A 195 0.88 -22.51 6.89
C VAL A 195 2.39 -22.46 6.68
N PRO A 196 3.06 -23.59 6.46
CA PRO A 196 4.49 -23.62 6.20
C PRO A 196 4.88 -22.78 4.98
N ALA A 197 6.06 -22.16 5.05
CA ALA A 197 6.66 -21.53 3.90
C ALA A 197 7.23 -22.58 2.94
N THR A 198 6.98 -22.38 1.65
CA THR A 198 7.62 -23.14 0.57
C THR A 198 8.47 -22.18 -0.26
N ILE A 199 9.71 -22.56 -0.58
CA ILE A 199 10.64 -21.71 -1.33
C ILE A 199 10.93 -22.38 -2.66
N ALA A 200 10.55 -21.71 -3.77
CA ALA A 200 10.78 -22.24 -5.12
C ALA A 200 12.21 -21.98 -5.61
N GLY A 201 12.85 -20.93 -5.11
CA GLY A 201 14.23 -20.59 -5.40
C GLY A 201 15.23 -21.22 -4.44
N ASN A 202 16.43 -20.65 -4.36
CA ASN A 202 17.46 -21.09 -3.44
C ASN A 202 17.27 -20.47 -2.05
N PHE A 203 17.52 -21.25 -0.99
CA PHE A 203 17.68 -20.76 0.37
C PHE A 203 19.17 -20.72 0.71
N ILE A 204 19.70 -19.52 0.91
CA ILE A 204 21.10 -19.29 1.23
C ILE A 204 21.16 -18.69 2.62
N GLN A 205 21.84 -19.38 3.54
CA GLN A 205 22.01 -18.93 4.91
C GLN A 205 23.48 -18.65 5.18
N SER A 206 23.78 -17.48 5.72
CA SER A 206 25.13 -17.14 6.17
C SER A 206 25.42 -17.72 7.55
N SER A 207 26.65 -17.52 8.02
CA SER A 207 27.06 -17.93 9.39
C SER A 207 26.33 -17.18 10.50
N THR A 208 25.74 -16.02 10.21
CA THR A 208 24.94 -15.24 11.16
C THR A 208 23.45 -15.57 11.08
N GLY A 209 23.03 -16.22 10.01
CA GLY A 209 21.64 -16.58 9.77
C GLY A 209 21.14 -17.66 10.73
N ASN A 210 19.87 -17.56 11.12
CA ASN A 210 19.18 -18.52 11.96
C ASN A 210 17.89 -18.97 11.27
N LEU A 211 17.66 -20.29 11.21
CA LEU A 211 16.42 -20.88 10.74
C LEU A 211 15.67 -21.48 11.92
N GLY A 212 14.49 -20.94 12.18
CA GLY A 212 13.53 -21.47 13.16
C GLY A 212 12.44 -22.29 12.50
N ILE A 213 12.12 -23.43 13.08
CA ILE A 213 11.09 -24.37 12.61
C ILE A 213 9.95 -24.39 13.60
#